data_9b428aeebf4cccd6c572112ca9dbb91e
#
_entry.id   9b428aeebf4cccd6c572112ca9dbb91e
#
_cell.length_a   1.000
_cell.length_b   1.000
_cell.length_c   1.000
_cell.angle_alpha   90.00
_cell.angle_beta   90.00
_cell.angle_gamma   90.00
#
_symmetry.space_group_name_H-M   'P 1'
#
loop_
_entity.id
_entity.type
_entity.pdbx_description
1 polymer ?
#
loop_
_entity_poly.entity_id
_entity_poly.type
_entity_poly.pdbx_seq_one_letter_code
_entity_poly.pdbx_strand_id
1 'polypeptide(L)'
;MRLLAGSLSAVGLVAFAVVCPPAANADTVSLYPTGSSVWVQTQSGKTTCQVDAGFVSCISYFEVPTPSAHGQPSNVVMVSPSGALTWTVGDTGPVSPTTLNYGTTYSANGWTVNPTNMGTTFTSDATGHGMTVGLRGASAF
;
A
#
# COMPACT_ATOMS: atom_id res chain seq x y z
N MET A 1 50.09 49.86 43.76
CA MET A 1 49.31 48.65 43.79
C MET A 1 48.11 48.85 42.83
N ARG A 2 48.21 48.39 41.62
CA ARG A 2 47.14 48.54 40.58
C ARG A 2 46.62 47.15 40.25
N LEU A 3 45.33 46.92 40.55
CA LEU A 3 44.61 45.70 40.20
C LEU A 3 44.13 45.87 38.75
N LEU A 4 44.57 44.96 37.89
CA LEU A 4 44.07 44.83 36.52
C LEU A 4 42.88 43.91 36.53
N ALA A 5 41.70 44.42 36.22
CA ALA A 5 40.47 43.63 36.00
C ALA A 5 40.52 43.03 34.61
N GLY A 6 40.60 41.70 34.54
CA GLY A 6 40.47 40.96 33.30
C GLY A 6 39.01 40.82 32.91
N SER A 7 38.67 41.31 31.73
CA SER A 7 37.35 41.12 31.09
C SER A 7 37.27 39.76 30.43
N LEU A 8 36.42 38.86 30.97
CA LEU A 8 36.04 37.64 30.29
C LEU A 8 34.94 37.93 29.23
N SER A 9 35.31 37.85 27.98
CA SER A 9 34.34 37.87 26.88
C SER A 9 33.70 36.48 26.74
N ALA A 10 32.43 36.36 27.11
CA ALA A 10 31.64 35.19 26.85
C ALA A 10 31.24 35.15 25.35
N VAL A 11 31.82 34.19 24.62
CA VAL A 11 31.38 33.89 23.27
C VAL A 11 30.10 33.05 23.34
N GLY A 12 28.96 33.68 23.05
CA GLY A 12 27.68 33.01 22.98
C GLY A 12 27.61 32.13 21.72
N LEU A 13 27.55 30.80 21.93
CA LEU A 13 27.22 29.87 20.86
C LEU A 13 25.72 30.01 20.51
N VAL A 14 25.40 30.60 19.37
CA VAL A 14 24.04 30.57 18.83
C VAL A 14 23.83 29.23 18.14
N ALA A 15 23.11 28.34 18.80
CA ALA A 15 22.67 27.08 18.18
C ALA A 15 21.52 27.38 17.23
N PHE A 16 21.77 27.27 15.92
CA PHE A 16 20.72 27.29 14.94
C PHE A 16 20.00 25.93 14.98
N ALA A 17 18.80 25.90 15.55
CA ALA A 17 17.91 24.75 15.40
C ALA A 17 17.41 24.72 13.95
N VAL A 18 17.86 23.73 13.18
CA VAL A 18 17.30 23.43 11.87
C VAL A 18 15.94 22.81 12.11
N VAL A 19 14.89 23.61 11.99
CA VAL A 19 13.51 23.09 11.98
C VAL A 19 13.29 22.47 10.59
N CYS A 20 13.37 21.13 10.51
CA CYS A 20 12.90 20.43 9.31
C CYS A 20 11.39 20.61 9.19
N PRO A 21 10.86 21.13 8.05
CA PRO A 21 9.42 21.16 7.86
C PRO A 21 8.88 19.72 7.91
N PRO A 22 7.70 19.47 8.50
CA PRO A 22 7.09 18.15 8.45
C PRO A 22 6.95 17.76 6.99
N ALA A 23 7.34 16.51 6.65
CA ALA A 23 7.10 15.97 5.32
C ALA A 23 5.61 16.13 5.00
N ALA A 24 5.28 16.78 3.87
CA ALA A 24 3.89 16.85 3.43
C ALA A 24 3.39 15.41 3.23
N ASN A 25 2.42 14.96 4.05
CA ASN A 25 1.75 13.71 3.82
C ASN A 25 1.03 13.82 2.48
N ALA A 26 1.37 12.96 1.51
CA ALA A 26 0.61 12.86 0.28
C ALA A 26 -0.85 12.55 0.65
N ASP A 27 -1.79 13.31 0.10
CA ASP A 27 -3.21 13.12 0.36
C ASP A 27 -3.63 11.72 -0.06
N THR A 28 -4.28 11.00 0.85
CA THR A 28 -4.87 9.69 0.56
C THR A 28 -6.18 9.89 -0.17
N VAL A 29 -6.32 9.23 -1.31
CA VAL A 29 -7.55 9.27 -2.10
C VAL A 29 -8.51 8.20 -1.59
N SER A 30 -9.69 8.62 -1.14
CA SER A 30 -10.74 7.70 -0.70
C SER A 30 -11.50 7.15 -1.89
N LEU A 31 -11.61 5.82 -1.96
CA LEU A 31 -12.44 5.11 -2.92
C LEU A 31 -13.69 4.58 -2.22
N TYR A 32 -14.83 4.77 -2.85
CA TYR A 32 -16.13 4.40 -2.28
C TYR A 32 -16.67 3.15 -2.98
N PRO A 33 -17.28 2.22 -2.23
CA PRO A 33 -17.80 0.99 -2.80
C PRO A 33 -19.04 1.24 -3.68
N THR A 34 -19.16 0.44 -4.73
CA THR A 34 -20.41 0.21 -5.43
C THR A 34 -20.97 -1.10 -4.89
N GLY A 35 -22.05 -1.06 -4.11
CA GLY A 35 -22.46 -2.19 -3.31
C GLY A 35 -21.55 -2.39 -2.09
N SER A 36 -21.01 -3.59 -1.90
CA SER A 36 -20.09 -3.93 -0.79
C SER A 36 -18.61 -3.81 -1.16
N SER A 37 -18.28 -3.71 -2.44
CA SER A 37 -16.92 -3.84 -2.92
C SER A 37 -16.44 -2.59 -3.65
N VAL A 38 -15.15 -2.27 -3.52
CA VAL A 38 -14.43 -1.34 -4.37
C VAL A 38 -13.67 -2.14 -5.42
N TRP A 39 -13.92 -1.85 -6.70
CA TRP A 39 -13.20 -2.47 -7.81
C TRP A 39 -12.11 -1.54 -8.30
N VAL A 40 -10.89 -2.04 -8.34
CA VAL A 40 -9.71 -1.29 -8.79
C VAL A 40 -8.92 -2.08 -9.81
N GLN A 41 -8.20 -1.38 -10.67
CA GLN A 41 -7.21 -2.01 -11.56
C GLN A 41 -5.90 -1.25 -11.50
N THR A 42 -4.81 -1.96 -11.73
CA THR A 42 -3.50 -1.33 -11.84
C THR A 42 -3.45 -0.41 -13.05
N GLN A 43 -2.55 0.57 -13.03
CA GLN A 43 -2.35 1.51 -14.13
C GLN A 43 -2.05 0.81 -15.46
N SER A 44 -1.38 -0.36 -15.41
CA SER A 44 -1.13 -1.19 -16.58
C SER A 44 -2.37 -1.93 -17.11
N GLY A 45 -3.45 -2.00 -16.31
CA GLY A 45 -4.65 -2.79 -16.62
C GLY A 45 -4.48 -4.31 -16.51
N LYS A 46 -3.31 -4.80 -16.09
CA LYS A 46 -2.99 -6.24 -16.06
C LYS A 46 -3.51 -6.96 -14.81
N THR A 47 -3.82 -6.23 -13.75
CA THR A 47 -4.34 -6.78 -12.50
C THR A 47 -5.59 -6.01 -12.10
N THR A 48 -6.66 -6.75 -11.84
CA THR A 48 -7.93 -6.20 -11.33
C THR A 48 -8.20 -6.78 -9.96
N CYS A 49 -8.55 -5.93 -9.00
CA CYS A 49 -8.78 -6.34 -7.62
C CYS A 49 -10.15 -5.90 -7.13
N GLN A 50 -10.76 -6.77 -6.36
CA GLN A 50 -11.94 -6.51 -5.53
C GLN A 50 -11.47 -6.24 -4.11
N VAL A 51 -11.81 -5.09 -3.56
CA VAL A 51 -11.49 -4.70 -2.18
C VAL A 51 -12.77 -4.71 -1.37
N ASP A 52 -12.91 -5.69 -0.51
CA ASP A 52 -14.00 -5.87 0.43
C ASP A 52 -13.50 -5.66 1.85
N ALA A 53 -14.39 -5.41 2.81
CA ALA A 53 -13.97 -5.21 4.20
C ALA A 53 -13.26 -6.45 4.78
N GLY A 54 -13.68 -7.65 4.38
CA GLY A 54 -13.16 -8.93 4.88
C GLY A 54 -12.05 -9.57 4.06
N PHE A 55 -11.74 -9.05 2.86
CA PHE A 55 -10.71 -9.60 1.99
C PHE A 55 -10.35 -8.65 0.85
N VAL A 56 -9.19 -8.88 0.26
CA VAL A 56 -8.84 -8.36 -1.06
C VAL A 56 -8.59 -9.54 -1.99
N SER A 57 -9.20 -9.53 -3.16
CA SER A 57 -9.05 -10.56 -4.18
C SER A 57 -8.56 -9.93 -5.48
N CYS A 58 -7.43 -10.39 -6.00
CA CYS A 58 -6.82 -9.88 -7.22
C CYS A 58 -6.75 -10.95 -8.30
N ILE A 59 -7.21 -10.62 -9.50
CA ILE A 59 -7.05 -11.42 -10.72
C ILE A 59 -5.92 -10.85 -11.55
N SER A 60 -5.00 -11.71 -11.99
CA SER A 60 -3.92 -11.36 -12.90
C SER A 60 -3.47 -12.57 -13.70
N TYR A 61 -2.84 -12.31 -14.85
CA TYR A 61 -2.08 -13.34 -15.58
C TYR A 61 -0.69 -13.45 -14.95
N PHE A 62 -0.59 -14.24 -13.88
CA PHE A 62 0.68 -14.43 -13.20
C PHE A 62 1.70 -15.12 -14.09
N GLU A 63 2.91 -14.56 -14.19
CA GLU A 63 4.02 -15.14 -14.95
C GLU A 63 4.50 -16.47 -14.34
N VAL A 64 4.40 -16.59 -13.01
CA VAL A 64 4.70 -17.81 -12.25
C VAL A 64 3.50 -18.13 -11.37
N PRO A 65 2.46 -18.79 -11.93
CA PRO A 65 1.24 -19.04 -11.17
C PRO A 65 1.48 -20.06 -10.06
N THR A 66 1.02 -19.72 -8.86
CA THR A 66 0.95 -20.66 -7.74
C THR A 66 -0.17 -21.65 -7.97
N PRO A 67 0.03 -22.98 -7.75
CA PRO A 67 -1.04 -23.95 -7.89
C PRO A 67 -2.20 -23.65 -6.92
N SER A 68 -3.44 -23.81 -7.40
CA SER A 68 -4.62 -23.79 -6.54
C SER A 68 -4.71 -25.08 -5.70
N ALA A 69 -5.67 -25.12 -4.78
CA ALA A 69 -5.93 -26.31 -3.97
C ALA A 69 -6.22 -27.59 -4.81
N HIS A 70 -6.65 -27.40 -6.07
CA HIS A 70 -6.92 -28.49 -7.02
C HIS A 70 -5.77 -28.75 -8.00
N GLY A 71 -4.61 -28.12 -7.81
CA GLY A 71 -3.42 -28.28 -8.64
C GLY A 71 -3.43 -27.54 -9.96
N GLN A 72 -4.46 -26.73 -10.25
CA GLN A 72 -4.53 -25.91 -11.46
C GLN A 72 -3.72 -24.61 -11.27
N PRO A 73 -3.14 -24.03 -12.34
CA PRO A 73 -2.53 -22.71 -12.26
C PRO A 73 -3.56 -21.68 -11.79
N SER A 74 -3.25 -20.95 -10.71
CA SER A 74 -4.13 -19.92 -10.19
C SER A 74 -4.00 -18.61 -10.97
N ASN A 75 -5.11 -17.94 -11.19
CA ASN A 75 -5.16 -16.57 -11.69
C ASN A 75 -5.73 -15.59 -10.66
N VAL A 76 -6.13 -16.07 -9.49
CA VAL A 76 -6.67 -15.28 -8.40
C VAL A 76 -5.88 -15.54 -7.13
N VAL A 77 -5.50 -14.45 -6.46
CA VAL A 77 -4.97 -14.46 -5.10
C VAL A 77 -5.86 -13.63 -4.20
N MET A 78 -6.17 -14.15 -3.02
CA MET A 78 -6.95 -13.46 -2.00
C MET A 78 -6.13 -13.34 -0.72
N VAL A 79 -6.29 -12.21 -0.01
CA VAL A 79 -5.73 -12.01 1.32
C VAL A 79 -6.83 -11.63 2.30
N SER A 80 -6.80 -12.24 3.48
CA SER A 80 -7.63 -11.85 4.61
C SER A 80 -6.95 -10.76 5.46
N PRO A 81 -7.66 -10.06 6.36
CA PRO A 81 -7.06 -9.10 7.28
C PRO A 81 -5.98 -9.71 8.21
N SER A 82 -5.95 -11.02 8.37
CA SER A 82 -4.89 -11.73 9.12
C SER A 82 -3.60 -11.96 8.31
N GLY A 83 -3.58 -11.61 7.01
CA GLY A 83 -2.47 -11.85 6.12
C GLY A 83 -2.44 -13.26 5.51
N ALA A 84 -3.50 -14.06 5.68
CA ALA A 84 -3.59 -15.37 5.06
C ALA A 84 -3.88 -15.26 3.55
N LEU A 85 -3.05 -15.90 2.73
CA LEU A 85 -3.25 -15.97 1.28
C LEU A 85 -4.02 -17.23 0.88
N THR A 86 -4.89 -17.07 -0.11
CA THR A 86 -5.59 -18.18 -0.80
C THR A 86 -5.42 -18.00 -2.30
N TRP A 87 -5.04 -19.08 -2.98
CA TRP A 87 -4.87 -19.11 -4.42
C TRP A 87 -5.97 -19.93 -5.07
N THR A 88 -6.59 -19.39 -6.09
CA THR A 88 -7.72 -20.06 -6.77
C THR A 88 -7.80 -19.67 -8.23
N VAL A 89 -8.79 -20.22 -8.92
CA VAL A 89 -9.14 -19.88 -10.30
C VAL A 89 -10.49 -19.18 -10.27
N GLY A 90 -10.62 -18.07 -10.97
CA GLY A 90 -11.85 -17.29 -11.00
C GLY A 90 -11.91 -16.30 -12.14
N ASP A 91 -13.00 -15.56 -12.15
CA ASP A 91 -13.32 -14.50 -13.11
C ASP A 91 -13.93 -13.30 -12.35
N THR A 92 -13.71 -12.10 -12.86
CA THR A 92 -14.33 -10.89 -12.28
C THR A 92 -15.77 -10.69 -12.75
N GLY A 93 -16.14 -11.28 -13.89
CA GLY A 93 -17.34 -10.87 -14.61
C GLY A 93 -17.25 -9.42 -15.13
N PRO A 94 -18.37 -8.81 -15.55
CA PRO A 94 -18.40 -7.42 -16.02
C PRO A 94 -18.31 -6.45 -14.84
N VAL A 95 -17.15 -5.80 -14.66
CA VAL A 95 -16.90 -4.78 -13.64
C VAL A 95 -16.31 -3.53 -14.28
N SER A 96 -16.48 -2.39 -13.61
CA SER A 96 -15.90 -1.11 -14.01
C SER A 96 -14.93 -0.62 -12.93
N PRO A 97 -13.68 -1.11 -12.96
CA PRO A 97 -12.72 -0.78 -11.93
C PRO A 97 -12.19 0.65 -12.06
N THR A 98 -11.88 1.27 -10.92
CA THR A 98 -11.12 2.52 -10.88
C THR A 98 -9.65 2.22 -11.14
N THR A 99 -9.03 2.93 -12.06
CA THR A 99 -7.59 2.82 -12.34
C THR A 99 -6.79 3.50 -11.25
N LEU A 100 -5.86 2.74 -10.65
CA LEU A 100 -4.94 3.23 -9.64
C LEU A 100 -3.70 3.84 -10.29
N ASN A 101 -3.34 5.07 -9.89
CA ASN A 101 -2.11 5.72 -10.35
C ASN A 101 -0.93 5.30 -9.46
N TYR A 102 0.20 4.99 -10.06
CA TYR A 102 1.43 4.68 -9.33
C TYR A 102 1.85 5.84 -8.43
N GLY A 103 2.27 5.55 -7.21
CA GLY A 103 2.73 6.54 -6.24
C GLY A 103 1.62 7.28 -5.49
N THR A 104 0.35 7.01 -5.79
CA THR A 104 -0.80 7.56 -5.06
C THR A 104 -1.27 6.55 -4.02
N THR A 105 -1.50 6.98 -2.79
CA THR A 105 -2.08 6.15 -1.73
C THR A 105 -3.60 6.25 -1.78
N TYR A 106 -4.27 5.11 -1.71
CA TYR A 106 -5.73 5.02 -1.69
C TYR A 106 -6.22 4.37 -0.41
N SER A 107 -7.44 4.73 -0.01
CA SER A 107 -8.20 4.07 1.07
C SER A 107 -9.47 3.46 0.48
N ALA A 108 -9.71 2.20 0.76
CA ALA A 108 -10.86 1.45 0.26
C ALA A 108 -11.30 0.39 1.28
N ASN A 109 -12.52 0.47 1.78
CA ASN A 109 -13.15 -0.54 2.65
C ASN A 109 -12.28 -1.02 3.82
N GLY A 110 -11.55 -0.12 4.49
CA GLY A 110 -10.66 -0.47 5.62
C GLY A 110 -9.30 -1.02 5.20
N TRP A 111 -8.94 -0.86 3.93
CA TRP A 111 -7.61 -1.18 3.40
C TRP A 111 -6.92 0.08 2.90
N THR A 112 -5.62 0.14 3.13
CA THR A 112 -4.72 1.11 2.49
C THR A 112 -4.08 0.46 1.28
N VAL A 113 -4.15 1.14 0.13
CA VAL A 113 -3.70 0.61 -1.17
C VAL A 113 -2.58 1.49 -1.72
N ASN A 114 -1.43 0.90 -1.94
CA ASN A 114 -0.23 1.58 -2.46
C ASN A 114 0.22 0.92 -3.77
N PRO A 115 -0.21 1.44 -4.93
CA PRO A 115 0.22 0.92 -6.22
C PRO A 115 1.59 1.46 -6.61
N THR A 116 2.43 0.56 -7.12
CA THR A 116 3.71 0.88 -7.76
C THR A 116 3.85 0.11 -9.06
N ASN A 117 4.84 0.46 -9.87
CA ASN A 117 5.15 -0.28 -11.10
C ASN A 117 5.67 -1.71 -10.85
N MET A 118 6.09 -2.01 -9.62
CA MET A 118 6.57 -3.34 -9.20
C MET A 118 5.48 -4.22 -8.62
N GLY A 119 4.38 -3.63 -8.17
CA GLY A 119 3.27 -4.32 -7.55
C GLY A 119 2.41 -3.36 -6.72
N THR A 120 1.26 -3.86 -6.28
CA THR A 120 0.33 -3.11 -5.44
C THR A 120 0.28 -3.74 -4.06
N THR A 121 0.48 -2.92 -3.04
CA THR A 121 0.40 -3.35 -1.64
C THR A 121 -0.96 -3.01 -1.07
N PHE A 122 -1.62 -4.01 -0.50
CA PHE A 122 -2.87 -3.88 0.24
C PHE A 122 -2.60 -4.18 1.71
N THR A 123 -2.84 -3.20 2.58
CA THR A 123 -2.65 -3.32 4.03
C THR A 123 -3.97 -3.13 4.74
N SER A 124 -4.36 -4.09 5.57
CA SER A 124 -5.53 -3.94 6.45
C SER A 124 -5.25 -2.88 7.50
N ASP A 125 -6.09 -1.85 7.56
CA ASP A 125 -5.95 -0.76 8.53
C ASP A 125 -6.16 -1.26 9.96
N ALA A 126 -6.98 -2.32 10.15
CA ALA A 126 -7.27 -2.88 11.45
C ALA A 126 -6.13 -3.72 12.03
N THR A 127 -5.34 -4.40 11.19
CA THR A 127 -4.37 -5.41 11.65
C THR A 127 -2.92 -5.09 11.25
N GLY A 128 -2.72 -4.29 10.21
CA GLY A 128 -1.41 -4.03 9.61
C GLY A 128 -0.88 -5.17 8.73
N HIS A 129 -1.64 -6.27 8.59
CA HIS A 129 -1.32 -7.36 7.68
C HIS A 129 -1.89 -7.12 6.30
N GLY A 130 -1.37 -7.82 5.32
CA GLY A 130 -1.84 -7.69 3.95
C GLY A 130 -1.03 -8.48 2.94
N MET A 131 -1.03 -8.02 1.70
CA MET A 131 -0.23 -8.60 0.63
C MET A 131 0.32 -7.54 -0.31
N THR A 132 1.44 -7.85 -0.93
CA THR A 132 1.90 -7.18 -2.15
C THR A 132 1.68 -8.12 -3.32
N VAL A 133 0.93 -7.69 -4.32
CA VAL A 133 0.63 -8.46 -5.54
C VAL A 133 1.25 -7.80 -6.76
N GLY A 134 1.90 -8.60 -7.58
CA GLY A 134 2.48 -8.20 -8.87
C GLY A 134 2.34 -9.30 -9.90
N LEU A 135 2.83 -9.09 -11.11
CA LEU A 135 2.72 -10.09 -12.19
C LEU A 135 3.48 -11.39 -11.89
N ARG A 136 4.48 -11.35 -11.03
CA ARG A 136 5.26 -12.54 -10.65
C ARG A 136 4.62 -13.34 -9.52
N GLY A 137 3.57 -12.86 -8.89
CA GLY A 137 2.90 -13.51 -7.78
C GLY A 137 2.51 -12.53 -6.67
N ALA A 138 2.29 -13.06 -5.48
CA ALA A 138 1.96 -12.29 -4.30
C ALA A 138 2.73 -12.79 -3.07
N SER A 139 2.99 -11.89 -2.14
CA SER A 139 3.56 -12.20 -0.82
C SER A 139 2.75 -11.52 0.27
N ALA A 140 2.49 -12.26 1.34
CA ALA A 140 1.85 -11.75 2.54
C ALA A 140 2.85 -11.19 3.56
N PHE A 141 2.34 -10.34 4.42
CA PHE A 141 3.09 -9.78 5.57
C PHE A 141 2.18 -9.54 6.78
#